data_70b801a2d1b47be1a9306dbd3bc99c0b
#
_entry.id   70b801a2d1b47be1a9306dbd3bc99c0b
#
_cell.length_a   1.000
_cell.length_b   1.000
_cell.length_c   1.000
_cell.angle_alpha   90.00
_cell.angle_beta   90.00
_cell.angle_gamma   90.00
#
_symmetry.space_group_name_H-M   'P 1'
#
loop_
_entity.id
_entity.type
_entity.pdbx_description
1 polymer ?
#
loop_
_entity_poly.entity_id
_entity_poly.type
_entity_poly.pdbx_seq_one_letter_code
_entity_poly.pdbx_strand_id
1 'polypeptide(L)'
;MSIQNNTAVDVYQNFVLPTALDSDFSSEDLADDMEGLQLTMQRVKIPGGGNLQFEIRGDDPDNPDYERKLVGVILYHHLANAYWPEGSEYDDNVPPFCQSFDGKQGYGEPGGVCAACAFNQFGSTANGSGKACKNMRQVYLLRSGEYLPLQLSLPPTSLRPFNDFMNLAFVARRRPSYSAIVEIGLKRAESGGYTYSVATFRKVRDLEGEGLAAVKSYAANFKEQVKSLLAQRVENYKSDVESLTCAAPLELADNGDHFSYPGVIDGERDELPL
;
A
#
# COMPACT_ATOMS: atom_id res chain seq x y z
N MET A 1 -22.08 -3.14 27.23
CA MET A 1 -21.37 -3.54 26.00
C MET A 1 -20.03 -4.08 26.44
N SER A 2 -19.85 -5.41 26.32
CA SER A 2 -18.59 -6.06 26.71
C SER A 2 -17.62 -5.94 25.55
N ILE A 3 -16.60 -5.13 25.74
CA ILE A 3 -15.43 -5.13 24.84
C ILE A 3 -14.80 -6.51 25.02
N GLN A 4 -14.99 -7.41 24.06
CA GLN A 4 -14.24 -8.65 24.01
C GLN A 4 -12.80 -8.26 23.67
N ASN A 5 -11.93 -8.25 24.69
CA ASN A 5 -10.50 -8.24 24.50
C ASN A 5 -10.15 -9.54 23.76
N ASN A 6 -10.10 -9.48 22.43
CA ASN A 6 -9.60 -10.55 21.59
C ASN A 6 -8.09 -10.65 21.88
N THR A 7 -7.74 -11.47 22.85
CA THR A 7 -6.31 -11.72 23.13
C THR A 7 -5.72 -12.45 21.94
N ALA A 8 -4.46 -12.17 21.62
CA ALA A 8 -3.74 -12.76 20.47
C ALA A 8 -3.85 -14.30 20.40
N VAL A 9 -4.09 -14.98 21.52
CA VAL A 9 -4.30 -16.43 21.61
C VAL A 9 -5.59 -16.86 20.93
N ASP A 10 -6.63 -16.05 21.00
CA ASP A 10 -7.96 -16.37 20.46
C ASP A 10 -7.98 -16.29 18.92
N VAL A 11 -7.28 -15.31 18.34
CA VAL A 11 -7.13 -15.16 16.88
C VAL A 11 -6.38 -16.33 16.25
N TYR A 12 -5.45 -16.94 17.00
CA TYR A 12 -4.72 -18.11 16.52
C TYR A 12 -5.56 -19.38 16.49
N GLN A 13 -6.55 -19.50 17.35
CA GLN A 13 -7.38 -20.69 17.48
C GLN A 13 -8.69 -20.60 16.68
N ASN A 14 -9.33 -19.44 16.68
CA ASN A 14 -10.66 -19.20 16.12
C ASN A 14 -10.62 -18.12 15.03
N PHE A 15 -9.90 -18.39 13.92
CA PHE A 15 -9.96 -17.47 12.79
C PHE A 15 -11.36 -17.49 12.18
N VAL A 16 -12.07 -16.37 12.31
CA VAL A 16 -13.41 -16.18 11.77
C VAL A 16 -13.29 -15.55 10.39
N LEU A 17 -13.82 -16.22 9.38
CA LEU A 17 -14.01 -15.64 8.07
C LEU A 17 -15.28 -14.81 8.08
N PRO A 18 -15.33 -13.70 7.34
CA PRO A 18 -16.56 -12.98 7.08
C PRO A 18 -17.42 -13.81 6.11
N THR A 19 -18.13 -14.80 6.63
CA THR A 19 -18.84 -15.78 5.80
C THR A 19 -20.26 -15.35 5.44
N ALA A 20 -20.81 -14.38 6.13
CA ALA A 20 -22.09 -13.75 5.82
C ALA A 20 -22.19 -12.42 6.56
N LEU A 21 -22.98 -11.50 6.06
CA LEU A 21 -23.57 -10.44 6.85
C LEU A 21 -24.18 -11.06 8.12
N ASP A 22 -24.07 -10.38 9.23
CA ASP A 22 -24.78 -10.77 10.44
C ASP A 22 -26.25 -10.99 10.05
N SER A 23 -26.89 -12.02 10.59
CA SER A 23 -28.24 -12.41 10.18
C SER A 23 -29.30 -11.31 10.30
N ASP A 24 -28.93 -10.23 11.02
CA ASP A 24 -29.79 -9.08 11.26
C ASP A 24 -29.71 -8.01 10.14
N PHE A 25 -28.80 -8.16 9.17
CA PHE A 25 -28.64 -7.22 8.05
C PHE A 25 -28.84 -7.93 6.71
N SER A 26 -29.45 -7.22 5.75
CA SER A 26 -29.59 -7.68 4.37
C SER A 26 -28.46 -7.16 3.49
N SER A 27 -28.24 -7.80 2.36
CA SER A 27 -27.31 -7.27 1.36
C SER A 27 -27.80 -5.96 0.72
N GLU A 28 -29.12 -5.71 0.80
CA GLU A 28 -29.73 -4.47 0.30
C GLU A 28 -29.43 -3.30 1.23
N ASP A 29 -29.50 -3.52 2.57
CA ASP A 29 -29.14 -2.49 3.57
C ASP A 29 -27.69 -2.01 3.36
N LEU A 30 -26.76 -2.94 3.12
CA LEU A 30 -25.38 -2.60 2.86
C LEU A 30 -25.17 -1.93 1.50
N ALA A 31 -25.94 -2.33 0.48
CA ALA A 31 -25.83 -1.75 -0.86
C ALA A 31 -26.28 -0.28 -0.88
N ASP A 32 -27.35 0.03 -0.17
CA ASP A 32 -27.87 1.39 -0.03
C ASP A 32 -26.85 2.32 0.67
N ASP A 33 -26.25 1.85 1.76
CA ASP A 33 -25.21 2.59 2.49
C ASP A 33 -23.92 2.80 1.65
N MET A 34 -23.69 1.92 0.68
CA MET A 34 -22.51 1.98 -0.18
C MET A 34 -22.74 2.73 -1.49
N GLU A 35 -23.97 3.17 -1.78
CA GLU A 35 -24.25 3.90 -3.01
C GLU A 35 -23.41 5.19 -3.10
N GLY A 36 -22.61 5.29 -4.15
CA GLY A 36 -21.68 6.40 -4.35
C GLY A 36 -20.40 6.37 -3.53
N LEU A 37 -20.21 5.40 -2.64
CA LEU A 37 -18.97 5.22 -1.88
C LEU A 37 -17.97 4.37 -2.67
N GLN A 38 -16.72 4.79 -2.65
CA GLN A 38 -15.62 3.97 -3.14
C GLN A 38 -15.05 3.12 -2.00
N LEU A 39 -15.21 1.81 -2.10
CA LEU A 39 -14.55 0.89 -1.17
C LEU A 39 -13.03 1.00 -1.31
N THR A 40 -12.40 1.52 -0.28
CA THR A 40 -10.96 1.63 -0.21
C THR A 40 -10.40 0.69 0.86
N MET A 41 -9.47 -0.18 0.45
CA MET A 41 -8.74 -1.00 1.41
C MET A 41 -7.81 -0.13 2.25
N GLN A 42 -7.78 -0.39 3.54
CA GLN A 42 -6.85 0.28 4.43
C GLN A 42 -5.40 -0.06 4.04
N ARG A 43 -4.60 0.97 3.83
CA ARG A 43 -3.18 0.82 3.53
C ARG A 43 -2.36 0.86 4.81
N VAL A 44 -1.51 -0.14 4.97
CA VAL A 44 -0.53 -0.23 6.04
C VAL A 44 0.87 -0.21 5.44
N LYS A 45 1.78 0.55 6.05
CA LYS A 45 3.17 0.68 5.63
C LYS A 45 4.10 0.04 6.65
N ILE A 46 5.28 -0.37 6.19
CA ILE A 46 6.36 -0.68 7.10
C ILE A 46 6.90 0.66 7.64
N PRO A 47 6.88 0.88 8.95
CA PRO A 47 7.27 2.16 9.53
C PRO A 47 8.77 2.44 9.31
N GLY A 48 9.12 3.71 9.25
CA GLY A 48 10.50 4.17 9.18
C GLY A 48 11.21 4.19 10.55
N GLY A 49 12.49 4.57 10.55
CA GLY A 49 13.25 4.86 11.77
C GLY A 49 13.44 3.68 12.74
N GLY A 50 13.21 2.44 12.30
CA GLY A 50 13.30 1.26 13.18
C GLY A 50 12.14 1.14 14.18
N ASN A 51 11.01 1.79 13.96
CA ASN A 51 9.79 1.60 14.73
C ASN A 51 9.26 0.17 14.54
N LEU A 52 8.74 -0.44 15.62
CA LEU A 52 8.29 -1.84 15.65
C LEU A 52 6.77 -1.96 15.83
N GLN A 53 6.02 -0.95 15.42
CA GLN A 53 4.57 -0.94 15.46
C GLN A 53 4.02 -0.51 14.10
N PHE A 54 3.03 -1.24 13.61
CA PHE A 54 2.23 -0.85 12.46
C PHE A 54 1.21 0.19 12.91
N GLU A 55 1.02 1.20 12.11
CA GLU A 55 -0.07 2.15 12.28
C GLU A 55 -1.27 1.66 11.46
N ILE A 56 -2.41 1.51 12.13
CA ILE A 56 -3.66 1.05 11.56
C ILE A 56 -4.70 2.13 11.82
N ARG A 57 -5.45 2.51 10.81
CA ARG A 57 -6.57 3.43 11.00
C ARG A 57 -7.64 2.73 11.83
N GLY A 58 -7.98 3.33 12.96
CA GLY A 58 -9.12 2.94 13.78
C GLY A 58 -10.39 3.68 13.34
N ASP A 59 -11.40 3.61 14.20
CA ASP A 59 -12.67 4.33 13.99
C ASP A 59 -12.51 5.85 14.10
N ASP A 60 -11.46 6.31 14.79
CA ASP A 60 -11.08 7.70 14.90
C ASP A 60 -9.88 8.02 13.99
N PRO A 61 -10.07 8.80 12.91
CA PRO A 61 -9.00 9.14 11.97
C PRO A 61 -7.81 9.90 12.60
N ASP A 62 -8.06 10.63 13.69
CA ASP A 62 -7.05 11.45 14.38
C ASP A 62 -6.24 10.63 15.41
N ASN A 63 -6.73 9.43 15.77
CA ASN A 63 -6.10 8.54 16.74
C ASN A 63 -5.94 7.14 16.15
N PRO A 64 -4.91 6.89 15.34
CA PRO A 64 -4.68 5.57 14.77
C PRO A 64 -4.30 4.54 15.84
N ASP A 65 -4.69 3.30 15.61
CA ASP A 65 -4.25 2.18 16.42
C ASP A 65 -2.83 1.73 16.08
N TYR A 66 -2.12 1.19 17.08
CA TYR A 66 -0.76 0.70 16.90
C TYR A 66 -0.67 -0.77 17.24
N GLU A 67 -0.32 -1.58 16.25
CA GLU A 67 -0.16 -3.03 16.43
C GLU A 67 1.29 -3.46 16.20
N ARG A 68 1.78 -4.37 17.05
CA ARG A 68 3.12 -4.95 16.87
C ARG A 68 3.14 -6.11 15.88
N LYS A 69 1.99 -6.69 15.62
CA LYS A 69 1.84 -7.88 14.79
C LYS A 69 0.51 -7.83 14.05
N LEU A 70 0.56 -8.12 12.77
CA LEU A 70 -0.61 -8.34 11.95
C LEU A 70 -0.82 -9.84 11.79
N VAL A 71 -2.03 -10.31 12.08
CA VAL A 71 -2.39 -11.74 11.95
C VAL A 71 -3.54 -11.88 10.98
N GLY A 72 -3.39 -12.78 10.01
CA GLY A 72 -4.43 -12.97 9.00
C GLY A 72 -4.02 -13.97 7.94
N VAL A 73 -4.77 -13.99 6.85
CA VAL A 73 -4.54 -14.83 5.68
C VAL A 73 -4.10 -13.97 4.50
N ILE A 74 -3.00 -14.32 3.85
CA ILE A 74 -2.56 -13.63 2.63
C ILE A 74 -3.43 -14.12 1.46
N LEU A 75 -4.42 -13.31 1.08
CA LEU A 75 -5.33 -13.63 -0.02
C LEU A 75 -4.64 -13.56 -1.39
N TYR A 76 -3.91 -12.49 -1.60
CA TYR A 76 -3.22 -12.19 -2.85
C TYR A 76 -2.02 -11.28 -2.60
N HIS A 77 -1.08 -11.28 -3.52
CA HIS A 77 0.01 -10.30 -3.54
C HIS A 77 0.52 -10.08 -4.96
N HIS A 78 1.02 -8.90 -5.26
CA HIS A 78 1.62 -8.56 -6.54
C HIS A 78 2.79 -7.58 -6.40
N LEU A 79 3.59 -7.46 -7.44
CA LEU A 79 4.66 -6.47 -7.52
C LEU A 79 4.07 -5.09 -7.79
N ALA A 80 4.76 -4.07 -7.33
CA ALA A 80 4.53 -2.67 -7.68
C ALA A 80 5.87 -1.94 -7.67
N ASN A 81 6.03 -0.94 -8.54
CA ASN A 81 7.23 -0.13 -8.54
C ASN A 81 6.85 1.36 -8.48
N ALA A 82 7.71 2.16 -7.87
CA ALA A 82 7.56 3.60 -7.83
C ALA A 82 8.92 4.30 -7.88
N TYR A 83 8.99 5.40 -8.61
CA TYR A 83 10.20 6.18 -8.77
C TYR A 83 9.92 7.65 -8.42
N TRP A 84 10.77 8.19 -7.57
CA TRP A 84 10.90 9.62 -7.28
C TRP A 84 12.31 10.04 -7.60
N PRO A 85 12.53 11.17 -8.32
CA PRO A 85 13.86 11.73 -8.52
C PRO A 85 14.56 12.03 -7.20
N GLU A 86 15.88 11.98 -7.20
CA GLU A 86 16.67 12.39 -6.03
C GLU A 86 16.45 13.86 -5.73
N GLY A 87 16.39 14.20 -4.43
CA GLY A 87 16.10 15.56 -3.99
C GLY A 87 14.61 15.91 -3.92
N SER A 88 13.71 15.05 -4.43
CA SER A 88 12.30 15.15 -4.08
C SER A 88 12.14 14.66 -2.64
N GLU A 89 11.60 15.50 -1.78
CA GLU A 89 11.23 15.06 -0.45
C GLU A 89 10.21 13.91 -0.58
N TYR A 90 10.48 12.81 0.12
CA TYR A 90 9.52 11.72 0.20
C TYR A 90 8.39 12.15 1.11
N ASP A 91 7.35 12.72 0.52
CA ASP A 91 6.08 12.97 1.16
C ASP A 91 5.06 11.97 0.61
N ASP A 92 4.26 11.40 1.48
CA ASP A 92 3.17 10.48 1.12
C ASP A 92 2.12 11.13 0.19
N ASN A 93 2.07 12.45 0.17
CA ASN A 93 1.18 13.24 -0.66
C ASN A 93 1.77 13.56 -2.05
N VAL A 94 3.06 13.29 -2.28
CA VAL A 94 3.70 13.51 -3.58
C VAL A 94 3.62 12.26 -4.42
N PRO A 95 2.86 12.26 -5.53
CA PRO A 95 2.77 11.11 -6.41
C PRO A 95 4.14 10.78 -7.01
N PRO A 96 4.46 9.51 -7.28
CA PRO A 96 5.69 9.13 -7.95
C PRO A 96 5.72 9.67 -9.38
N PHE A 97 6.91 10.04 -9.85
CA PHE A 97 7.13 10.44 -11.25
C PHE A 97 6.87 9.28 -12.21
N CYS A 98 7.20 8.06 -11.81
CA CYS A 98 6.85 6.86 -12.52
C CYS A 98 6.32 5.83 -11.54
N GLN A 99 5.21 5.20 -11.87
CA GLN A 99 4.63 4.12 -11.08
C GLN A 99 4.28 2.92 -11.95
N SER A 100 4.37 1.74 -11.36
CA SER A 100 3.92 0.49 -11.97
C SER A 100 3.01 -0.24 -11.00
N PHE A 101 1.82 -0.60 -11.44
CA PHE A 101 0.83 -1.28 -10.62
C PHE A 101 1.05 -2.79 -10.55
N ASP A 102 1.82 -3.35 -11.49
CA ASP A 102 2.09 -4.79 -11.63
C ASP A 102 3.58 -5.15 -11.58
N GLY A 103 4.46 -4.15 -11.49
CA GLY A 103 5.90 -4.29 -11.54
C GLY A 103 6.47 -4.56 -12.95
N LYS A 104 5.65 -4.50 -14.00
CA LYS A 104 6.03 -4.82 -15.40
C LYS A 104 6.03 -3.60 -16.30
N GLN A 105 4.92 -2.86 -16.30
CA GLN A 105 4.73 -1.66 -17.10
C GLN A 105 4.72 -0.44 -16.21
N GLY A 106 5.58 0.53 -16.49
CA GLY A 106 5.65 1.83 -15.82
C GLY A 106 4.82 2.89 -16.54
N TYR A 107 4.20 3.77 -15.76
CA TYR A 107 3.39 4.91 -16.19
C TYR A 107 3.97 6.17 -15.57
N GLY A 108 4.11 7.24 -16.35
CA GLY A 108 4.80 8.48 -15.99
C GLY A 108 6.19 8.57 -16.62
N GLU A 109 7.12 9.24 -15.99
CA GLU A 109 8.50 9.44 -16.48
C GLU A 109 9.49 8.60 -15.66
N PRO A 110 10.26 7.70 -16.31
CA PRO A 110 10.41 7.50 -17.76
C PRO A 110 9.34 6.62 -18.41
N GLY A 111 8.47 5.96 -17.65
CA GLY A 111 7.49 5.02 -18.18
C GLY A 111 8.09 3.75 -18.80
N GLY A 112 7.27 3.01 -19.56
CA GLY A 112 7.74 1.88 -20.34
C GLY A 112 7.95 0.58 -19.56
N VAL A 113 8.72 -0.36 -20.13
CA VAL A 113 8.94 -1.69 -19.55
C VAL A 113 9.88 -1.62 -18.35
N CYS A 114 9.39 -1.97 -17.16
CA CYS A 114 10.15 -1.87 -15.91
C CYS A 114 11.44 -2.73 -15.91
N ALA A 115 11.45 -3.87 -16.58
CA ALA A 115 12.63 -4.73 -16.64
C ALA A 115 13.80 -4.12 -17.43
N ALA A 116 13.50 -3.27 -18.42
CA ALA A 116 14.48 -2.57 -19.25
C ALA A 116 14.80 -1.15 -18.75
N CYS A 117 14.09 -0.64 -17.74
CA CYS A 117 14.24 0.71 -17.24
C CYS A 117 15.59 0.90 -16.54
N ALA A 118 16.32 1.97 -16.91
CA ALA A 118 17.62 2.31 -16.33
C ALA A 118 17.53 2.54 -14.81
N PHE A 119 16.47 3.21 -14.33
CA PHE A 119 16.27 3.46 -12.90
C PHE A 119 15.91 2.19 -12.10
N ASN A 120 15.52 1.12 -12.76
CA ASN A 120 15.25 -0.19 -12.15
C ASN A 120 16.46 -1.14 -12.18
N GLN A 121 17.62 -0.67 -12.60
CA GLN A 121 18.87 -1.43 -12.54
C GLN A 121 19.60 -1.15 -11.23
N PHE A 122 20.34 -2.18 -10.74
CA PHE A 122 21.18 -1.99 -9.57
C PHE A 122 22.33 -1.02 -9.90
N GLY A 123 22.62 -0.09 -8.99
CA GLY A 123 23.61 0.97 -9.21
C GLY A 123 23.03 2.24 -9.79
N SER A 124 21.72 2.35 -10.00
CA SER A 124 21.07 3.54 -10.59
C SER A 124 20.80 4.68 -9.60
N THR A 125 21.05 4.50 -8.30
CA THR A 125 21.07 5.61 -7.33
C THR A 125 22.33 6.45 -7.49
N ALA A 126 22.31 7.75 -7.12
CA ALA A 126 23.48 8.62 -7.22
C ALA A 126 24.71 8.08 -6.49
N ASN A 127 24.52 7.39 -5.37
CA ASN A 127 25.60 6.74 -4.63
C ASN A 127 25.96 5.33 -5.16
N GLY A 128 25.31 4.86 -6.23
CA GLY A 128 25.58 3.55 -6.84
C GLY A 128 25.18 2.32 -6.00
N SER A 129 24.57 2.50 -4.84
CA SER A 129 24.38 1.41 -3.88
C SER A 129 23.05 0.65 -4.01
N GLY A 130 22.17 1.03 -4.94
CA GLY A 130 20.84 0.44 -5.06
C GLY A 130 20.14 0.76 -6.37
N LYS A 131 18.83 0.57 -6.37
CA LYS A 131 17.94 0.98 -7.46
C LYS A 131 17.24 2.28 -7.11
N ALA A 132 17.25 3.26 -8.02
CA ALA A 132 16.51 4.50 -7.85
C ALA A 132 14.99 4.23 -7.84
N CYS A 133 14.52 3.33 -8.72
CA CYS A 133 13.16 2.84 -8.69
C CYS A 133 12.95 1.87 -7.51
N LYS A 134 11.98 2.17 -6.65
CA LYS A 134 11.63 1.35 -5.49
C LYS A 134 10.76 0.18 -5.92
N ASN A 135 11.34 -1.02 -5.92
CA ASN A 135 10.56 -2.24 -6.13
C ASN A 135 9.84 -2.61 -4.83
N MET A 136 8.55 -2.75 -4.86
CA MET A 136 7.70 -3.03 -3.72
C MET A 136 6.83 -4.26 -3.99
N ARG A 137 6.21 -4.78 -2.95
CA ARG A 137 5.17 -5.80 -3.06
C ARG A 137 3.96 -5.37 -2.26
N GLN A 138 2.81 -5.40 -2.89
CA GLN A 138 1.53 -5.23 -2.23
C GLN A 138 1.05 -6.60 -1.76
N VAL A 139 0.72 -6.70 -0.48
CA VAL A 139 0.21 -7.92 0.17
C VAL A 139 -1.16 -7.62 0.75
N TYR A 140 -2.14 -8.41 0.40
CA TYR A 140 -3.51 -8.27 0.90
C TYR A 140 -3.75 -9.30 1.99
N LEU A 141 -3.88 -8.81 3.22
CA LEU A 141 -4.01 -9.61 4.43
C LEU A 141 -5.44 -9.49 4.99
N LEU A 142 -6.20 -10.57 4.94
CA LEU A 142 -7.51 -10.66 5.55
C LEU A 142 -7.35 -10.98 7.03
N ARG A 143 -7.85 -10.10 7.89
CA ARG A 143 -7.84 -10.29 9.35
C ARG A 143 -9.09 -11.06 9.79
N SER A 144 -9.03 -11.66 10.98
CA SER A 144 -10.17 -12.38 11.54
C SER A 144 -11.33 -11.43 11.84
N GLY A 145 -12.52 -11.76 11.35
CA GLY A 145 -13.73 -10.97 11.56
C GLY A 145 -13.85 -9.73 10.68
N GLU A 146 -12.85 -9.43 9.83
CA GLU A 146 -12.92 -8.31 8.90
C GLU A 146 -13.37 -8.76 7.51
N TYR A 147 -14.18 -7.94 6.84
CA TYR A 147 -14.65 -8.21 5.48
C TYR A 147 -13.65 -7.75 4.43
N LEU A 148 -13.01 -6.61 4.62
CA LEU A 148 -12.01 -6.07 3.70
C LEU A 148 -10.59 -6.37 4.18
N PRO A 149 -9.69 -6.85 3.31
CA PRO A 149 -8.31 -7.08 3.69
C PRO A 149 -7.54 -5.76 3.83
N LEU A 150 -6.54 -5.77 4.72
CA LEU A 150 -5.51 -4.74 4.75
C LEU A 150 -4.60 -4.85 3.53
N GLN A 151 -4.21 -3.73 2.94
CA GLN A 151 -3.18 -3.65 1.91
C GLN A 151 -1.85 -3.26 2.55
N LEU A 152 -0.97 -4.22 2.78
CA LEU A 152 0.38 -4.00 3.32
C LEU A 152 1.38 -3.78 2.19
N SER A 153 2.06 -2.62 2.20
CA SER A 153 3.11 -2.28 1.24
C SER A 153 4.48 -2.68 1.79
N LEU A 154 5.11 -3.69 1.19
CA LEU A 154 6.45 -4.15 1.55
C LEU A 154 7.52 -3.38 0.76
N PRO A 155 8.42 -2.65 1.44
CA PRO A 155 9.54 -1.97 0.81
C PRO A 155 10.61 -2.96 0.33
N PRO A 156 11.60 -2.51 -0.47
CA PRO A 156 12.67 -3.35 -0.98
C PRO A 156 13.41 -4.16 0.10
N THR A 157 13.60 -3.57 1.28
CA THR A 157 14.28 -4.22 2.43
C THR A 157 13.53 -5.42 2.99
N SER A 158 12.21 -5.49 2.78
CA SER A 158 11.35 -6.59 3.26
C SER A 158 11.03 -7.62 2.18
N LEU A 159 11.46 -7.42 0.93
CA LEU A 159 11.17 -8.36 -0.17
C LEU A 159 11.87 -9.70 0.00
N ARG A 160 13.15 -9.70 0.39
CA ARG A 160 13.90 -10.95 0.61
C ARG A 160 13.30 -11.79 1.72
N PRO A 161 13.04 -11.26 2.93
CA PRO A 161 12.34 -12.01 3.98
C PRO A 161 10.98 -12.56 3.54
N PHE A 162 10.21 -11.79 2.76
CA PHE A 162 8.93 -12.25 2.21
C PHE A 162 9.12 -13.41 1.24
N ASN A 163 10.04 -13.31 0.29
CA ASN A 163 10.30 -14.35 -0.71
C ASN A 163 10.78 -15.64 -0.04
N ASP A 164 11.69 -15.55 0.93
CA ASP A 164 12.20 -16.69 1.69
C ASP A 164 11.05 -17.38 2.45
N PHE A 165 10.19 -16.60 3.10
CA PHE A 165 9.01 -17.10 3.78
C PHE A 165 8.04 -17.80 2.81
N MET A 166 7.71 -17.17 1.67
CA MET A 166 6.80 -17.74 0.68
C MET A 166 7.33 -19.07 0.13
N ASN A 167 8.62 -19.12 -0.17
CA ASN A 167 9.25 -20.33 -0.67
C ASN A 167 9.20 -21.47 0.37
N LEU A 168 9.57 -21.19 1.59
CA LEU A 168 9.66 -22.22 2.65
C LEU A 168 8.29 -22.65 3.17
N ALA A 169 7.39 -21.68 3.41
CA ALA A 169 6.11 -21.96 4.04
C ALA A 169 5.05 -22.51 3.07
N PHE A 170 5.10 -22.11 1.80
CA PHE A 170 4.06 -22.39 0.82
C PHE A 170 4.56 -23.13 -0.41
N VAL A 171 5.49 -22.56 -1.18
CA VAL A 171 5.90 -23.10 -2.50
C VAL A 171 6.50 -24.49 -2.36
N ALA A 172 7.43 -24.69 -1.42
CA ALA A 172 8.07 -25.98 -1.17
C ALA A 172 7.06 -27.07 -0.74
N ARG A 173 5.91 -26.68 -0.23
CA ARG A 173 4.81 -27.57 0.18
C ARG A 173 3.67 -27.62 -0.82
N ARG A 174 3.80 -26.96 -1.99
CA ARG A 174 2.76 -26.82 -3.02
C ARG A 174 1.44 -26.31 -2.47
N ARG A 175 1.50 -25.39 -1.51
CA ARG A 175 0.33 -24.74 -0.90
C ARG A 175 0.25 -23.29 -1.35
N PRO A 176 -0.94 -22.77 -1.66
CA PRO A 176 -1.12 -21.34 -1.97
C PRO A 176 -1.04 -20.48 -0.69
N SER A 177 -0.74 -19.19 -0.84
CA SER A 177 -0.58 -18.24 0.29
C SER A 177 -1.81 -18.15 1.19
N TYR A 178 -2.99 -18.31 0.63
CA TYR A 178 -4.25 -18.25 1.37
C TYR A 178 -4.54 -19.51 2.20
N SER A 179 -3.71 -20.53 2.15
CA SER A 179 -3.97 -21.82 2.83
C SER A 179 -3.53 -21.85 4.29
N ALA A 180 -3.06 -20.74 4.84
CA ALA A 180 -2.62 -20.69 6.22
C ALA A 180 -2.82 -19.31 6.85
N ILE A 181 -3.01 -19.28 8.15
CA ILE A 181 -2.92 -18.08 8.96
C ILE A 181 -1.44 -17.75 9.14
N VAL A 182 -1.08 -16.50 8.92
CA VAL A 182 0.28 -15.98 9.05
C VAL A 182 0.32 -14.84 10.06
N GLU A 183 1.47 -14.66 10.66
CA GLU A 183 1.80 -13.52 11.49
C GLU A 183 2.89 -12.71 10.79
N ILE A 184 2.67 -11.41 10.68
CA ILE A 184 3.62 -10.44 10.15
C ILE A 184 4.02 -9.53 11.31
N GLY A 185 5.29 -9.49 11.62
CA GLY A 185 5.87 -8.62 12.64
C GLY A 185 6.95 -7.72 12.05
N LEU A 186 7.64 -7.01 12.92
CA LEU A 186 8.72 -6.10 12.56
C LEU A 186 9.97 -6.41 13.35
N LYS A 187 11.12 -6.21 12.72
CA LYS A 187 12.43 -6.19 13.39
C LYS A 187 13.21 -4.96 12.96
N ARG A 188 14.05 -4.47 13.87
CA ARG A 188 15.00 -3.41 13.57
C ARG A 188 16.19 -3.96 12.80
N ALA A 189 16.67 -3.21 11.82
CA ALA A 189 17.88 -3.47 11.08
C ALA A 189 18.67 -2.18 10.89
N GLU A 190 19.97 -2.30 10.68
CA GLU A 190 20.87 -1.17 10.48
C GLU A 190 21.75 -1.42 9.26
N SER A 191 21.94 -0.39 8.45
CA SER A 191 22.84 -0.43 7.31
C SER A 191 23.27 0.99 6.94
N GLY A 192 24.57 1.19 6.69
CA GLY A 192 25.09 2.50 6.27
C GLY A 192 24.84 3.64 7.26
N GLY A 193 24.73 3.34 8.56
CA GLY A 193 24.44 4.33 9.61
C GLY A 193 22.95 4.66 9.77
N TYR A 194 22.08 4.04 8.99
CA TYR A 194 20.62 4.24 9.08
C TYR A 194 19.94 3.05 9.76
N THR A 195 19.05 3.35 10.67
CA THR A 195 18.17 2.36 11.30
C THR A 195 16.83 2.31 10.56
N TYR A 196 16.35 1.11 10.27
CA TYR A 196 15.08 0.91 9.57
C TYR A 196 14.36 -0.36 10.05
N SER A 197 13.07 -0.45 9.71
CA SER A 197 12.23 -1.60 10.04
C SER A 197 12.16 -2.57 8.87
N VAL A 198 12.18 -3.85 9.18
CA VAL A 198 12.05 -4.95 8.21
C VAL A 198 10.93 -5.87 8.66
N ALA A 199 10.05 -6.22 7.74
CA ALA A 199 8.97 -7.17 8.02
C ALA A 199 9.53 -8.58 8.29
N THR A 200 8.94 -9.25 9.27
CA THR A 200 9.18 -10.66 9.59
C THR A 200 7.89 -11.45 9.36
N PHE A 201 8.01 -12.69 8.96
CA PHE A 201 6.89 -13.54 8.59
C PHE A 201 6.98 -14.87 9.30
N ARG A 202 5.85 -15.35 9.81
CA ARG A 202 5.73 -16.65 10.45
C ARG A 202 4.40 -17.28 10.07
N LYS A 203 4.42 -18.56 9.66
CA LYS A 203 3.21 -19.35 9.53
C LYS A 203 2.73 -19.76 10.93
N VAL A 204 1.47 -19.49 11.23
CA VAL A 204 0.86 -19.81 12.51
C VAL A 204 0.20 -21.18 12.43
N ARG A 205 -0.73 -21.37 11.50
CA ARG A 205 -1.51 -22.59 11.34
C ARG A 205 -1.95 -22.76 9.90
N ASP A 206 -1.97 -23.99 9.42
CA ASP A 206 -2.61 -24.32 8.14
C ASP A 206 -4.16 -24.32 8.30
N LEU A 207 -4.84 -23.84 7.28
CA LEU A 207 -6.30 -23.96 7.17
C LEU A 207 -6.65 -25.29 6.53
N GLU A 208 -7.74 -25.89 7.00
CA GLU A 208 -8.22 -27.21 6.57
C GLU A 208 -9.75 -27.22 6.45
N GLY A 209 -10.30 -28.23 5.81
CA GLY A 209 -11.74 -28.46 5.71
C GLY A 209 -12.52 -27.29 5.11
N GLU A 210 -13.66 -26.99 5.72
CA GLU A 210 -14.58 -25.94 5.28
C GLU A 210 -13.96 -24.54 5.32
N GLY A 211 -13.12 -24.25 6.34
CA GLY A 211 -12.43 -22.97 6.44
C GLY A 211 -11.49 -22.74 5.27
N LEU A 212 -10.74 -23.75 4.84
CA LEU A 212 -9.89 -23.63 3.64
C LEU A 212 -10.73 -23.45 2.37
N ALA A 213 -11.85 -24.15 2.23
CA ALA A 213 -12.72 -24.03 1.06
C ALA A 213 -13.32 -22.62 0.95
N ALA A 214 -13.79 -22.05 2.05
CA ALA A 214 -14.34 -20.70 2.12
C ALA A 214 -13.26 -19.65 1.76
N VAL A 215 -12.08 -19.72 2.37
CA VAL A 215 -10.96 -18.81 2.02
C VAL A 215 -10.54 -18.94 0.57
N LYS A 216 -10.51 -20.15 0.02
CA LYS A 216 -10.17 -20.37 -1.38
C LYS A 216 -11.12 -19.64 -2.32
N SER A 217 -12.43 -19.74 -2.07
CA SER A 217 -13.45 -19.05 -2.87
C SER A 217 -13.29 -17.54 -2.74
N TYR A 218 -13.16 -17.03 -1.51
CA TYR A 218 -12.96 -15.61 -1.26
C TYR A 218 -11.68 -15.07 -1.93
N ALA A 219 -10.55 -15.76 -1.78
CA ALA A 219 -9.27 -15.37 -2.37
C ALA A 219 -9.31 -15.34 -3.91
N ALA A 220 -10.05 -16.27 -4.54
CA ALA A 220 -10.20 -16.30 -5.98
C ALA A 220 -10.97 -15.07 -6.48
N ASN A 221 -12.12 -14.77 -5.88
CA ASN A 221 -12.94 -13.61 -6.21
C ASN A 221 -12.17 -12.30 -5.95
N PHE A 222 -11.53 -12.19 -4.80
CA PHE A 222 -10.75 -11.03 -4.41
C PHE A 222 -9.59 -10.75 -5.39
N LYS A 223 -8.88 -11.79 -5.80
CA LYS A 223 -7.79 -11.67 -6.79
C LYS A 223 -8.29 -11.09 -8.12
N GLU A 224 -9.42 -11.52 -8.62
CA GLU A 224 -9.99 -11.00 -9.86
C GLU A 224 -10.47 -9.54 -9.69
N GLN A 225 -11.05 -9.20 -8.53
CA GLN A 225 -11.40 -7.81 -8.20
C GLN A 225 -10.16 -6.90 -8.19
N VAL A 226 -9.06 -7.33 -7.53
CA VAL A 226 -7.81 -6.54 -7.52
C VAL A 226 -7.27 -6.36 -8.93
N LYS A 227 -7.25 -7.40 -9.76
CA LYS A 227 -6.79 -7.27 -11.15
C LYS A 227 -7.64 -6.27 -11.95
N SER A 228 -8.96 -6.32 -11.79
CA SER A 228 -9.88 -5.36 -12.41
C SER A 228 -9.60 -3.93 -11.95
N LEU A 229 -9.44 -3.71 -10.65
CA LEU A 229 -9.09 -2.40 -10.09
C LEU A 229 -7.74 -1.88 -10.61
N LEU A 230 -6.73 -2.75 -10.73
CA LEU A 230 -5.44 -2.36 -11.29
C LEU A 230 -5.55 -1.98 -12.78
N ALA A 231 -6.35 -2.73 -13.56
CA ALA A 231 -6.62 -2.39 -14.96
C ALA A 231 -7.35 -1.05 -15.10
N GLN A 232 -8.35 -0.79 -14.27
CA GLN A 232 -9.06 0.49 -14.24
C GLN A 232 -8.12 1.66 -13.91
N ARG A 233 -7.20 1.49 -12.94
CA ARG A 233 -6.20 2.52 -12.60
C ARG A 233 -5.28 2.84 -13.78
N VAL A 234 -4.91 1.84 -14.57
CA VAL A 234 -4.12 2.02 -15.79
C VAL A 234 -4.89 2.84 -16.82
N GLU A 235 -6.16 2.52 -17.05
CA GLU A 235 -6.98 3.25 -18.01
C GLU A 235 -7.24 4.69 -17.57
N ASN A 236 -7.55 4.89 -16.28
CA ASN A 236 -7.71 6.24 -15.73
C ASN A 236 -6.43 7.07 -15.89
N TYR A 237 -5.26 6.48 -15.58
CA TYR A 237 -3.99 7.19 -15.77
C TYR A 237 -3.75 7.59 -17.22
N LYS A 238 -4.06 6.73 -18.20
CA LYS A 238 -3.92 7.04 -19.62
C LYS A 238 -4.85 8.17 -20.04
N SER A 239 -6.12 8.12 -19.60
CA SER A 239 -7.10 9.17 -19.94
C SER A 239 -6.72 10.52 -19.33
N ASP A 240 -6.19 10.53 -18.11
CA ASP A 240 -5.69 11.76 -17.46
C ASP A 240 -4.52 12.38 -18.25
N VAL A 241 -3.56 11.55 -18.68
CA VAL A 241 -2.42 12.00 -19.50
C VAL A 241 -2.89 12.50 -20.87
N GLU A 242 -3.81 11.79 -21.53
CA GLU A 242 -4.38 12.23 -22.81
C GLU A 242 -5.14 13.54 -22.68
N SER A 243 -5.89 13.75 -21.61
CA SER A 243 -6.59 15.00 -21.35
C SER A 243 -5.65 16.19 -21.15
N LEU A 244 -4.52 15.98 -20.48
CA LEU A 244 -3.48 16.99 -20.28
C LEU A 244 -2.74 17.33 -21.58
N THR A 245 -2.55 16.34 -22.47
CA THR A 245 -1.88 16.56 -23.76
C THR A 245 -2.80 17.19 -24.81
N CYS A 246 -4.11 17.01 -24.68
CA CYS A 246 -5.13 17.61 -25.56
C CYS A 246 -5.52 19.03 -25.12
N ALA A 247 -5.13 19.49 -23.95
CA ALA A 247 -5.22 20.89 -23.59
C ALA A 247 -4.22 21.67 -24.49
N ALA A 248 -4.75 22.34 -25.52
CA ALA A 248 -3.95 23.23 -26.37
C ALA A 248 -3.14 24.15 -25.46
N PRO A 249 -1.87 24.49 -25.82
CA PRO A 249 -1.13 25.51 -25.09
C PRO A 249 -2.04 26.73 -25.02
N LEU A 250 -2.35 27.19 -23.81
CA LEU A 250 -2.93 28.51 -23.64
C LEU A 250 -1.93 29.46 -24.28
N GLU A 251 -2.22 29.91 -25.51
CA GLU A 251 -1.56 31.08 -26.06
C GLU A 251 -1.82 32.16 -25.02
N LEU A 252 -0.79 32.48 -24.25
CA LEU A 252 -0.75 33.72 -23.48
C LEU A 252 -0.87 34.83 -24.50
N ALA A 253 -2.11 35.26 -24.75
CA ALA A 253 -2.33 36.52 -25.44
C ALA A 253 -1.58 37.56 -24.60
N ASP A 254 -0.52 38.10 -25.19
CA ASP A 254 0.22 39.23 -24.67
C ASP A 254 -0.72 40.47 -24.76
N ASN A 255 -1.69 40.49 -23.87
CA ASN A 255 -2.46 41.69 -23.61
C ASN A 255 -1.69 42.47 -22.57
N GLY A 256 -0.92 43.44 -23.06
CA GLY A 256 -0.15 44.37 -22.27
C GLY A 256 -0.96 45.26 -21.31
N ASP A 257 -1.79 44.64 -20.49
CA ASP A 257 -2.44 45.31 -19.38
C ASP A 257 -1.71 44.99 -18.08
N HIS A 258 -0.95 45.97 -17.67
CA HIS A 258 -0.34 46.10 -16.36
C HIS A 258 -1.40 45.84 -15.26
N PHE A 259 -1.44 44.62 -14.71
CA PHE A 259 -2.24 44.33 -13.54
C PHE A 259 -1.52 44.91 -12.33
N SER A 260 -1.94 46.10 -11.90
CA SER A 260 -1.52 46.70 -10.64
C SER A 260 -2.24 45.99 -9.49
N TYR A 261 -1.50 45.30 -8.65
CA TYR A 261 -2.02 44.79 -7.39
C TYR A 261 -2.29 45.97 -6.45
N PRO A 262 -3.51 46.20 -5.97
CA PRO A 262 -3.74 47.17 -4.92
C PRO A 262 -3.42 46.52 -3.58
N GLY A 263 -2.41 47.07 -2.88
CA GLY A 263 -2.22 46.91 -1.44
C GLY A 263 -1.10 45.99 -0.98
N VAL A 264 0.15 46.27 -1.37
CA VAL A 264 1.29 45.94 -0.50
C VAL A 264 1.63 47.21 0.26
N ILE A 265 1.27 47.23 1.55
CA ILE A 265 1.73 48.26 2.47
C ILE A 265 3.18 47.91 2.78
N ASP A 266 4.09 48.80 2.43
CA ASP A 266 5.50 48.79 2.85
C ASP A 266 5.53 48.84 4.38
N GLY A 267 5.77 47.70 5.00
CA GLY A 267 6.06 47.60 6.44
C GLY A 267 7.55 47.81 6.68
N GLU A 268 7.85 48.85 7.38
CA GLU A 268 9.18 49.22 7.85
C GLU A 268 9.94 48.07 8.49
N ARG A 269 11.23 47.96 8.12
CA ARG A 269 12.21 47.11 8.79
C ARG A 269 12.51 47.70 10.15
N ASP A 270 11.98 47.09 11.20
CA ASP A 270 12.49 47.29 12.55
C ASP A 270 13.74 46.45 12.75
N GLU A 271 14.88 47.12 12.89
CA GLU A 271 16.14 46.55 13.31
C GLU A 271 16.03 46.06 14.76
N LEU A 272 16.32 44.77 15.01
CA LEU A 272 16.49 44.24 16.35
C LEU A 272 17.87 44.64 16.87
N PRO A 273 17.96 45.22 18.12
CA PRO A 273 19.24 45.49 18.75
C PRO A 273 19.86 44.24 19.35
N LEU A 274 21.18 44.24 19.42
CA LEU A 274 22.15 43.24 19.88
C LEU A 274 21.80 42.41 21.11
#